data_ff0f50907f06fb5d7fdfe97eda0a211f
#
_entry.id   ff0f50907f06fb5d7fdfe97eda0a211f
#
_cell.length_a   1.000
_cell.length_b   1.000
_cell.length_c   1.000
_cell.angle_alpha   90.00
_cell.angle_beta   90.00
_cell.angle_gamma   90.00
#
_symmetry.space_group_name_H-M   'P 1'
#
loop_
_entity.id
_entity.type
_entity.pdbx_description
1 polymer ?
#
loop_
_entity_poly.entity_id
_entity_poly.type
_entity_poly.pdbx_seq_one_letter_code
_entity_poly.pdbx_strand_id
1 'polypeptide(L)'
;IATQTQQGLKVPVVRHAEALGLQVLASEIRRVSDAARTNKLGKAELSGSTITLTSLGRLGGIVSTPVINMPEVAIIGINKAVDRPMVVEGAVVVRRMMNLSSSFDHRFVDGYDAAAMVQALKELLEQPATIFIHA
;
A
#
# COMPACT_ATOMS: atom_id res chain seq x y z
N ILE A 1 -1.60 1.52 -7.93
CA ILE A 1 -2.54 1.87 -6.85
C ILE A 1 -3.95 1.47 -7.26
N ALA A 2 -4.58 0.53 -6.54
CA ALA A 2 -5.95 0.13 -6.84
C ALA A 2 -6.92 1.31 -6.66
N THR A 3 -7.68 1.61 -7.70
CA THR A 3 -8.55 2.79 -7.77
C THR A 3 -9.94 2.39 -8.26
N GLN A 4 -10.96 2.59 -7.44
CA GLN A 4 -12.36 2.39 -7.83
C GLN A 4 -12.82 3.48 -8.78
N THR A 5 -13.45 3.08 -9.89
CA THR A 5 -14.03 3.97 -10.90
C THR A 5 -15.47 3.59 -11.20
N GLN A 6 -16.20 4.40 -11.95
CA GLN A 6 -17.56 4.07 -12.42
C GLN A 6 -17.59 2.85 -13.35
N GLN A 7 -16.47 2.55 -14.02
CA GLN A 7 -16.34 1.43 -14.95
C GLN A 7 -15.73 0.17 -14.28
N GLY A 8 -15.60 0.16 -12.96
CA GLY A 8 -14.97 -0.91 -12.19
C GLY A 8 -13.60 -0.52 -11.64
N LEU A 9 -12.86 -1.52 -11.19
CA LEU A 9 -11.54 -1.34 -10.61
C LEU A 9 -10.49 -1.13 -11.71
N LYS A 10 -9.68 -0.09 -11.57
CA LYS A 10 -8.46 0.13 -12.37
C LYS A 10 -7.25 0.20 -11.45
N VAL A 11 -6.10 -0.22 -11.95
CA VAL A 11 -4.85 -0.21 -11.18
C VAL A 11 -3.80 0.64 -11.92
N PRO A 12 -3.90 1.98 -11.86
CA PRO A 12 -2.92 2.86 -12.46
C PRO A 12 -1.54 2.71 -11.81
N VAL A 13 -0.51 2.90 -12.60
CA VAL A 13 0.90 2.69 -12.24
C VAL A 13 1.62 4.03 -12.07
N VAL A 14 2.26 4.22 -10.94
CA VAL A 14 3.28 5.26 -10.74
C VAL A 14 4.63 4.63 -11.06
N ARG A 15 5.26 5.12 -12.11
CA ARG A 15 6.56 4.58 -12.56
C ARG A 15 7.70 5.19 -11.78
N HIS A 16 8.73 4.37 -11.51
CA HIS A 16 9.95 4.81 -10.83
C HIS A 16 9.66 5.53 -9.50
N ALA A 17 8.70 4.98 -8.74
CA ALA A 17 8.25 5.55 -7.46
C ALA A 17 9.42 5.69 -6.47
N GLU A 18 10.41 4.80 -6.55
CA GLU A 18 11.63 4.80 -5.75
C GLU A 18 12.54 6.02 -6.00
N ALA A 19 12.44 6.63 -7.18
CA ALA A 19 13.20 7.83 -7.55
C ALA A 19 12.49 9.14 -7.19
N LEU A 20 11.26 9.09 -6.69
CA LEU A 20 10.43 10.26 -6.41
C LEU A 20 10.51 10.64 -4.93
N GLY A 21 10.76 11.91 -4.65
CA GLY A 21 10.56 12.44 -3.29
C GLY A 21 9.09 12.37 -2.86
N LEU A 22 8.83 12.29 -1.55
CA LEU A 22 7.49 12.03 -0.99
C LEU A 22 6.40 12.98 -1.50
N GLN A 23 6.69 14.26 -1.66
CA GLN A 23 5.71 15.24 -2.15
C GLN A 23 5.35 15.01 -3.62
N VAL A 24 6.37 14.71 -4.44
CA VAL A 24 6.19 14.40 -5.86
C VAL A 24 5.42 13.09 -6.01
N LEU A 25 5.80 12.07 -5.23
CA LEU A 25 5.11 10.77 -5.19
C LEU A 25 3.64 10.92 -4.81
N ALA A 26 3.33 11.70 -3.77
CA ALA A 26 1.96 11.96 -3.35
C ALA A 26 1.13 12.67 -4.44
N SER A 27 1.74 13.61 -5.15
CA SER A 27 1.10 14.32 -6.26
C SER A 27 0.84 13.38 -7.44
N GLU A 28 1.80 12.53 -7.76
CA GLU A 28 1.69 11.57 -8.86
C GLU A 28 0.64 10.48 -8.57
N ILE A 29 0.56 9.97 -7.34
CA ILE A 29 -0.51 9.04 -6.91
C ILE A 29 -1.88 9.68 -7.10
N ARG A 30 -2.06 10.94 -6.72
CA ARG A 30 -3.32 11.67 -6.95
C ARG A 30 -3.62 11.82 -8.43
N ARG A 31 -2.63 12.26 -9.22
CA ARG A 31 -2.77 12.45 -10.67
C ARG A 31 -3.25 11.17 -11.37
N VAL A 32 -2.58 10.05 -11.15
CA VAL A 32 -2.94 8.78 -11.81
C VAL A 32 -4.29 8.25 -11.32
N SER A 33 -4.61 8.43 -10.04
CA SER A 33 -5.91 8.02 -9.47
C SER A 33 -7.07 8.86 -10.05
N ASP A 34 -6.89 10.16 -10.21
CA ASP A 34 -7.90 11.04 -10.81
C ASP A 34 -8.04 10.80 -12.32
N ALA A 35 -6.93 10.53 -13.02
CA ALA A 35 -6.95 10.10 -14.42
C ALA A 35 -7.69 8.77 -14.59
N ALA A 36 -7.56 7.84 -13.63
CA ALA A 36 -8.33 6.59 -13.62
C ALA A 36 -9.83 6.85 -13.50
N ARG A 37 -10.25 7.69 -12.55
CA ARG A 37 -11.67 8.03 -12.30
C ARG A 37 -12.31 8.77 -13.47
N THR A 38 -11.54 9.63 -14.15
CA THR A 38 -12.00 10.42 -15.31
C THR A 38 -11.78 9.73 -16.65
N ASN A 39 -11.33 8.45 -16.65
CA ASN A 39 -11.04 7.65 -17.83
C ASN A 39 -10.02 8.29 -18.80
N LYS A 40 -9.02 8.98 -18.25
CA LYS A 40 -7.96 9.69 -18.99
C LYS A 40 -6.58 9.02 -18.89
N LEU A 41 -6.52 7.76 -18.40
CA LEU A 41 -5.27 7.01 -18.33
C LEU A 41 -4.75 6.64 -19.70
N GLY A 42 -3.47 6.86 -19.94
CA GLY A 42 -2.75 6.30 -21.06
C GLY A 42 -2.48 4.79 -20.89
N LYS A 43 -2.32 4.07 -22.00
CA LYS A 43 -2.01 2.62 -21.95
C LYS A 43 -0.75 2.31 -21.15
N ALA A 44 0.26 3.18 -21.19
CA ALA A 44 1.49 3.03 -20.44
C ALA A 44 1.29 3.13 -18.91
N GLU A 45 0.20 3.74 -18.46
CA GLU A 45 -0.11 3.90 -17.03
C GLU A 45 -0.94 2.74 -16.48
N LEU A 46 -1.23 1.72 -17.27
CA LEU A 46 -2.03 0.54 -16.89
C LEU A 46 -1.20 -0.76 -16.85
N SER A 47 0.10 -0.69 -17.07
CA SER A 47 0.96 -1.87 -17.15
C SER A 47 2.37 -1.60 -16.65
N GLY A 48 3.11 -2.68 -16.33
CA GLY A 48 4.51 -2.61 -15.91
C GLY A 48 4.69 -2.25 -14.44
N SER A 49 3.68 -2.45 -13.61
CA SER A 49 3.79 -2.40 -12.15
C SER A 49 4.54 -3.62 -11.60
N THR A 50 5.20 -3.44 -10.48
CA THR A 50 5.95 -4.48 -9.76
C THR A 50 5.25 -4.89 -8.46
N ILE A 51 4.48 -4.00 -7.87
CA ILE A 51 3.70 -4.23 -6.66
C ILE A 51 2.44 -3.35 -6.67
N THR A 52 1.36 -3.86 -6.12
CA THR A 52 0.12 -3.09 -5.97
C THR A 52 -0.14 -2.71 -4.51
N LEU A 53 -0.56 -1.48 -4.30
CA LEU A 53 -1.16 -1.03 -3.05
C LEU A 53 -2.67 -0.92 -3.23
N THR A 54 -3.43 -1.47 -2.28
CA THR A 54 -4.89 -1.40 -2.28
C THR A 54 -5.42 -0.88 -0.95
N SER A 55 -6.46 -0.07 -1.00
CA SER A 55 -7.16 0.42 0.19
C SER A 55 -8.63 0.67 -0.12
N LEU A 56 -9.51 0.22 0.76
CA LEU A 56 -10.93 0.55 0.71
C LEU A 56 -11.28 1.84 1.48
N GLY A 57 -10.27 2.54 1.98
CA GLY A 57 -10.42 3.79 2.72
C GLY A 57 -11.41 3.65 3.88
N ARG A 58 -12.43 4.52 3.92
CA ARG A 58 -13.44 4.55 4.99
C ARG A 58 -14.34 3.31 5.02
N LEU A 59 -14.54 2.64 3.88
CA LEU A 59 -15.34 1.41 3.76
C LEU A 59 -14.55 0.17 4.15
N GLY A 60 -13.22 0.28 4.27
CA GLY A 60 -12.34 -0.84 4.61
C GLY A 60 -12.56 -1.35 6.03
N GLY A 61 -12.34 -2.65 6.19
CA GLY A 61 -12.24 -3.30 7.49
C GLY A 61 -10.87 -3.12 8.13
N ILE A 62 -10.67 -3.81 9.23
CA ILE A 62 -9.39 -3.85 9.96
C ILE A 62 -8.43 -4.93 9.41
N VAL A 63 -8.92 -5.81 8.54
CA VAL A 63 -8.18 -6.87 7.85
C VAL A 63 -8.79 -7.05 6.46
N SER A 64 -7.96 -7.42 5.49
CA SER A 64 -8.38 -7.79 4.14
C SER A 64 -7.54 -8.96 3.62
N THR A 65 -8.01 -9.60 2.55
CA THR A 65 -7.27 -10.64 1.81
C THR A 65 -7.12 -10.17 0.36
N PRO A 66 -6.14 -9.29 0.08
CA PRO A 66 -6.00 -8.73 -1.25
C PRO A 66 -5.57 -9.79 -2.26
N VAL A 67 -6.12 -9.70 -3.48
CA VAL A 67 -5.79 -10.60 -4.60
C VAL A 67 -4.68 -9.98 -5.42
N ILE A 68 -3.63 -10.76 -5.69
CA ILE A 68 -2.45 -10.31 -6.46
C ILE A 68 -2.86 -9.93 -7.88
N ASN A 69 -2.39 -8.79 -8.34
CA ASN A 69 -2.59 -8.30 -9.70
C ASN A 69 -1.51 -8.85 -10.63
N MET A 70 -1.82 -9.88 -11.38
CA MET A 70 -0.84 -10.52 -12.28
C MET A 70 -0.27 -9.51 -13.31
N PRO A 71 1.04 -9.58 -13.64
CA PRO A 71 2.04 -10.59 -13.26
C PRO A 71 2.84 -10.26 -11.99
N GLU A 72 2.36 -9.37 -11.15
CA GLU A 72 3.01 -9.05 -9.88
C GLU A 72 3.04 -10.27 -8.94
N VAL A 73 3.94 -10.23 -7.96
CA VAL A 73 4.11 -11.31 -6.98
C VAL A 73 3.70 -10.90 -5.56
N ALA A 74 3.30 -9.64 -5.38
CA ALA A 74 2.88 -9.12 -4.09
C ALA A 74 1.83 -8.00 -4.22
N ILE A 75 0.95 -7.93 -3.24
CA ILE A 75 0.00 -6.83 -3.04
C ILE A 75 -0.10 -6.50 -1.56
N ILE A 76 -0.18 -5.21 -1.23
CA ILE A 76 -0.32 -4.74 0.15
C ILE A 76 -1.63 -3.99 0.30
N GLY A 77 -2.45 -4.47 1.22
CA GLY A 77 -3.70 -3.85 1.63
C GLY A 77 -3.50 -2.93 2.84
N ILE A 78 -3.82 -1.66 2.65
CA ILE A 78 -3.83 -0.64 3.71
C ILE A 78 -5.22 -0.62 4.31
N ASN A 79 -5.37 -1.16 5.53
CA ASN A 79 -6.65 -1.27 6.19
C ASN A 79 -7.01 0.03 6.94
N LYS A 80 -8.22 0.07 7.49
CA LYS A 80 -8.71 1.22 8.24
C LYS A 80 -7.93 1.42 9.53
N ALA A 81 -7.49 2.66 9.77
CA ALA A 81 -6.91 3.04 11.05
C ALA A 81 -8.03 3.27 12.08
N VAL A 82 -7.92 2.62 13.24
CA VAL A 82 -8.88 2.69 14.34
C VAL A 82 -8.16 2.82 15.68
N ASP A 83 -8.80 3.45 16.66
CA ASP A 83 -8.27 3.52 17.99
C ASP A 83 -8.49 2.19 18.72
N ARG A 84 -7.43 1.65 19.33
CA ARG A 84 -7.44 0.36 20.06
C ARG A 84 -6.73 0.49 21.40
N PRO A 85 -7.18 -0.25 22.42
CA PRO A 85 -6.43 -0.42 23.64
C PRO A 85 -5.18 -1.27 23.33
N MET A 86 -4.02 -0.74 23.70
CA MET A 86 -2.73 -1.41 23.53
C MET A 86 -1.97 -1.38 24.86
N VAL A 87 -1.20 -2.43 25.13
CA VAL A 87 -0.28 -2.44 26.27
C VAL A 87 1.05 -1.83 25.83
N VAL A 88 1.42 -0.71 26.46
CA VAL A 88 2.70 -0.03 26.24
C VAL A 88 3.36 0.16 27.61
N GLU A 89 4.55 -0.40 27.77
CA GLU A 89 5.31 -0.33 29.04
C GLU A 89 4.50 -0.78 30.26
N GLY A 90 3.68 -1.82 30.10
CA GLY A 90 2.83 -2.38 31.15
C GLY A 90 1.52 -1.64 31.42
N ALA A 91 1.26 -0.51 30.77
CA ALA A 91 0.02 0.26 30.90
C ALA A 91 -0.88 0.08 29.68
N VAL A 92 -2.21 0.06 29.89
CA VAL A 92 -3.19 0.07 28.81
C VAL A 92 -3.40 1.51 28.33
N VAL A 93 -3.05 1.77 27.08
CA VAL A 93 -3.19 3.09 26.44
C VAL A 93 -3.97 2.99 25.15
N VAL A 94 -4.65 4.06 24.74
CA VAL A 94 -5.31 4.13 23.44
C VAL A 94 -4.28 4.52 22.37
N ARG A 95 -4.19 3.71 21.32
CA ARG A 95 -3.31 3.95 20.17
C ARG A 95 -4.08 3.89 18.86
N ARG A 96 -3.73 4.76 17.92
CA ARG A 96 -4.22 4.71 16.56
C ARG A 96 -3.50 3.59 15.83
N MET A 97 -4.21 2.51 15.52
CA MET A 97 -3.65 1.29 14.93
C MET A 97 -4.19 1.06 13.54
N MET A 98 -3.32 0.60 12.64
CA MET A 98 -3.66 0.19 11.28
C MET A 98 -2.96 -1.14 10.97
N ASN A 99 -3.70 -2.10 10.43
CA ASN A 99 -3.11 -3.33 9.96
C ASN A 99 -2.71 -3.19 8.48
N LEU A 100 -1.57 -3.78 8.11
CA LEU A 100 -1.21 -4.06 6.74
C LEU A 100 -1.55 -5.52 6.45
N SER A 101 -2.37 -5.76 5.44
CA SER A 101 -2.69 -7.10 4.95
C SER A 101 -1.96 -7.31 3.63
N SER A 102 -1.21 -8.39 3.51
CA SER A 102 -0.41 -8.64 2.32
C SER A 102 -0.65 -10.04 1.78
N SER A 103 -0.59 -10.17 0.45
CA SER A 103 -0.56 -11.45 -0.22
C SER A 103 0.70 -11.53 -1.09
N PHE A 104 1.32 -12.71 -1.11
CA PHE A 104 2.53 -12.98 -1.87
C PHE A 104 2.36 -14.27 -2.67
N ASP A 105 2.91 -14.31 -3.87
CA ASP A 105 2.97 -15.52 -4.67
C ASP A 105 4.08 -16.43 -4.11
N HIS A 106 3.70 -17.48 -3.42
CA HIS A 106 4.62 -18.38 -2.71
C HIS A 106 5.51 -19.22 -3.64
N ARG A 107 5.34 -19.12 -4.94
CA ARG A 107 6.26 -19.69 -5.92
C ARG A 107 7.56 -18.89 -6.04
N PHE A 108 7.54 -17.60 -5.64
CA PHE A 108 8.65 -16.64 -5.77
C PHE A 108 9.08 -16.05 -4.42
N VAL A 109 8.17 -15.96 -3.47
CA VAL A 109 8.40 -15.32 -2.15
C VAL A 109 8.05 -16.31 -1.06
N ASP A 110 8.99 -16.67 -0.21
CA ASP A 110 8.72 -17.52 0.94
C ASP A 110 8.18 -16.73 2.15
N GLY A 111 7.76 -17.47 3.19
CA GLY A 111 7.13 -16.86 4.35
C GLY A 111 8.07 -15.97 5.16
N TYR A 112 9.38 -16.26 5.17
CA TYR A 112 10.36 -15.45 5.87
C TYR A 112 10.55 -14.10 5.20
N ASP A 113 10.76 -14.07 3.88
CA ASP A 113 10.97 -12.84 3.12
C ASP A 113 9.72 -11.96 3.13
N ALA A 114 8.53 -12.57 3.02
CA ALA A 114 7.26 -11.87 3.14
C ALA A 114 7.12 -11.19 4.52
N ALA A 115 7.42 -11.90 5.60
CA ALA A 115 7.35 -11.37 6.95
C ALA A 115 8.40 -10.28 7.19
N ALA A 116 9.63 -10.46 6.72
CA ALA A 116 10.71 -9.48 6.82
C ALA A 116 10.36 -8.18 6.10
N MET A 117 9.79 -8.25 4.89
CA MET A 117 9.34 -7.08 4.14
C MET A 117 8.25 -6.30 4.91
N VAL A 118 7.23 -7.00 5.43
CA VAL A 118 6.14 -6.35 6.16
C VAL A 118 6.65 -5.72 7.47
N GLN A 119 7.60 -6.37 8.15
CA GLN A 119 8.22 -5.83 9.35
C GLN A 119 9.03 -4.56 9.05
N ALA A 120 9.81 -4.55 7.97
CA ALA A 120 10.54 -3.36 7.53
C ALA A 120 9.60 -2.20 7.19
N LEU A 121 8.49 -2.46 6.50
CA LEU A 121 7.47 -1.45 6.24
C LEU A 121 6.87 -0.88 7.53
N LYS A 122 6.57 -1.74 8.50
CA LYS A 122 6.06 -1.32 9.81
C LYS A 122 7.06 -0.37 10.50
N GLU A 123 8.33 -0.73 10.55
CA GLU A 123 9.37 0.07 11.20
C GLU A 123 9.51 1.46 10.55
N LEU A 124 9.50 1.54 9.22
CA LEU A 124 9.55 2.81 8.49
C LEU A 124 8.30 3.67 8.73
N LEU A 125 7.11 3.06 8.86
CA LEU A 125 5.87 3.78 9.14
C LEU A 125 5.78 4.26 10.60
N GLU A 126 6.31 3.49 11.55
CA GLU A 126 6.34 3.85 12.97
C GLU A 126 7.45 4.87 13.30
N GLN A 127 8.52 4.90 12.49
CA GLN A 127 9.64 5.83 12.63
C GLN A 127 9.94 6.54 11.29
N PRO A 128 9.05 7.40 10.79
CA PRO A 128 9.13 7.94 9.44
C PRO A 128 10.39 8.79 9.19
N ALA A 129 11.05 9.29 10.22
CA ALA A 129 12.32 10.01 10.07
C ALA A 129 13.44 9.11 9.51
N THR A 130 13.36 7.79 9.71
CA THR A 130 14.37 6.84 9.21
C THR A 130 14.35 6.70 7.68
N ILE A 131 13.23 7.01 7.02
CA ILE A 131 13.12 7.02 5.57
C ILE A 131 14.15 7.96 4.94
N PHE A 132 14.47 9.08 5.61
CA PHE A 132 15.42 10.07 5.10
C PHE A 132 16.88 9.79 5.47
N ILE A 133 17.14 8.79 6.34
CA ILE A 133 18.49 8.41 6.75
C ILE A 133 19.06 7.34 5.81
N HIS A 134 18.20 6.53 5.22
CA HIS A 134 18.57 5.40 4.35
C HIS A 134 18.27 5.68 2.86
N ALA A 135 17.95 6.93 2.51
CA ALA A 135 17.67 7.35 1.13
C ALA A 135 18.95 7.77 0.41
#